data_1521c686a44512611590868856b12cc5
#
_entry.id   1521c686a44512611590868856b12cc5
#
_cell.length_a   1.000
_cell.length_b   1.000
_cell.length_c   1.000
_cell.angle_alpha   90.00
_cell.angle_beta   90.00
_cell.angle_gamma   90.00
#
_symmetry.space_group_name_H-M   'P 1'
#
loop_
_entity.id
_entity.type
_entity.pdbx_description
1 polymer ?
#
loop_
_entity_poly.entity_id
_entity_poly.type
_entity_poly.pdbx_seq_one_letter_code
_entity_poly.pdbx_strand_id
1 'polypeptide(L)'
;MVKRKQFRFFKHSKDQKFALFLWGMKKLPETLSNKLSVRLQNNALRQLPKPTDLVDFASNDYLGFSSSATIFENTHQYLVANDQLQNGATGSRLLSGNHSVYQAAEDYIAQFHQAAAALIFNSGYDANVGFFSAVPQKGDLILYDELCHASIRDGIQLSNAKAYKFQHNDLEDIERLLVRHPNTTIYIVTESVFSMDGDTPNLEELVQLAEKHQAFVVVDEAHALGVLGEKGEGLVQSVQLQETVFARIMTFGKGLGCHGAAILGSEELKSYLVNFARSFIYTTGLSPHSVATILTAYNHLEIASEVQQKLKNNIAHFNQEKNRLSLKPLFVRSKSAIQSAILPGNERVKNIANQLQEKGFDVKAILSPTVPEGQERLRFCLHSFNSEKEITEVLQLLSTFVFGH
;
A
#
# COMPACT_ATOMS: atom_id res chain seq x y z
N MET A 1 31.99 16.01 -32.07
CA MET A 1 30.86 15.87 -33.04
C MET A 1 30.29 14.45 -32.90
N VAL A 2 29.28 14.26 -32.07
CA VAL A 2 28.59 12.97 -31.88
C VAL A 2 27.25 13.06 -32.60
N LYS A 3 27.06 12.24 -33.63
CA LYS A 3 25.86 12.18 -34.44
C LYS A 3 24.70 11.64 -33.60
N ARG A 4 23.67 12.47 -33.32
CA ARG A 4 22.37 12.05 -32.80
C ARG A 4 21.70 11.09 -33.79
N LYS A 5 21.57 9.79 -33.44
CA LYS A 5 20.68 8.86 -34.13
C LYS A 5 19.26 9.16 -33.67
N GLN A 6 18.44 9.70 -34.55
CA GLN A 6 17.00 9.84 -34.34
C GLN A 6 16.37 8.46 -34.36
N PHE A 7 15.78 8.05 -33.25
CA PHE A 7 14.80 6.96 -33.22
C PHE A 7 13.52 7.45 -33.91
N ARG A 8 13.21 6.91 -35.09
CA ARG A 8 11.93 7.10 -35.74
C ARG A 8 10.88 6.24 -35.03
N PHE A 9 10.00 6.88 -34.25
CA PHE A 9 8.75 6.26 -33.86
C PHE A 9 7.86 6.14 -35.09
N PHE A 10 7.41 4.96 -35.42
CA PHE A 10 6.42 4.72 -36.47
C PHE A 10 5.11 5.39 -36.09
N LYS A 11 4.74 6.45 -36.81
CA LYS A 11 3.39 6.99 -36.82
C LYS A 11 2.48 5.95 -37.49
N HIS A 12 1.63 5.26 -36.74
CA HIS A 12 0.56 4.45 -37.31
C HIS A 12 -0.51 5.36 -37.87
N SER A 13 -0.72 5.32 -39.17
CA SER A 13 -1.82 5.96 -39.87
C SER A 13 -3.16 5.36 -39.38
N LYS A 14 -4.11 6.24 -39.08
CA LYS A 14 -5.52 5.89 -38.89
C LYS A 14 -6.06 5.46 -40.27
N ASP A 15 -6.13 4.20 -40.58
CA ASP A 15 -6.98 3.55 -41.58
C ASP A 15 -6.42 2.18 -41.97
N GLN A 16 -6.20 1.29 -41.01
CA GLN A 16 -6.22 -0.13 -41.26
C GLN A 16 -7.33 -0.74 -40.41
N LYS A 17 -8.48 -1.03 -41.07
CA LYS A 17 -9.44 -2.02 -40.58
C LYS A 17 -8.67 -3.30 -40.36
N PHE A 18 -8.29 -3.57 -39.12
CA PHE A 18 -7.90 -4.90 -38.71
C PHE A 18 -9.09 -5.81 -39.00
N ALA A 19 -9.05 -6.52 -40.12
CA ALA A 19 -9.87 -7.69 -40.31
C ALA A 19 -9.46 -8.64 -39.16
N LEU A 20 -10.27 -8.65 -38.10
CA LEU A 20 -10.20 -9.67 -37.08
C LEU A 20 -10.32 -11.01 -37.82
N PHE A 21 -9.22 -11.73 -37.96
CA PHE A 21 -9.23 -13.14 -38.16
C PHE A 21 -9.90 -13.75 -36.91
N LEU A 22 -11.22 -13.86 -36.96
CA LEU A 22 -12.05 -14.65 -36.04
C LEU A 22 -11.74 -16.12 -36.24
N TRP A 23 -10.50 -16.53 -36.09
CA TRP A 23 -10.15 -17.90 -35.84
C TRP A 23 -10.65 -18.22 -34.44
N GLY A 24 -11.80 -18.89 -34.37
CA GLY A 24 -12.42 -19.63 -33.28
C GLY A 24 -11.88 -19.38 -31.87
N MET A 25 -11.82 -18.11 -31.42
CA MET A 25 -11.54 -17.84 -30.01
C MET A 25 -12.62 -18.55 -29.19
N LYS A 26 -12.20 -19.48 -28.34
CA LYS A 26 -13.13 -20.17 -27.44
C LYS A 26 -13.89 -19.09 -26.64
N LYS A 27 -15.21 -19.17 -26.67
CA LYS A 27 -16.06 -18.33 -25.85
C LYS A 27 -15.66 -18.48 -24.38
N LEU A 28 -15.72 -17.38 -23.64
CA LEU A 28 -15.51 -17.41 -22.20
C LEU A 28 -16.50 -18.43 -21.57
N PRO A 29 -16.07 -19.29 -20.63
CA PRO A 29 -16.99 -20.18 -19.91
C PRO A 29 -18.17 -19.38 -19.31
N GLU A 30 -19.36 -19.97 -19.36
CA GLU A 30 -20.61 -19.30 -18.94
C GLU A 30 -20.54 -18.78 -17.51
N THR A 31 -19.95 -19.55 -16.60
CA THR A 31 -19.75 -19.12 -15.20
C THR A 31 -18.93 -17.83 -15.06
N LEU A 32 -17.95 -17.61 -15.93
CA LEU A 32 -17.14 -16.38 -15.95
C LEU A 32 -17.90 -15.23 -16.60
N SER A 33 -18.62 -15.51 -17.70
CA SER A 33 -19.48 -14.51 -18.37
C SER A 33 -20.56 -13.99 -17.43
N ASN A 34 -21.19 -14.88 -16.65
CA ASN A 34 -22.19 -14.50 -15.65
C ASN A 34 -21.61 -13.62 -14.55
N LYS A 35 -20.41 -13.92 -14.04
CA LYS A 35 -19.73 -13.05 -13.05
C LYS A 35 -19.47 -11.64 -13.59
N LEU A 36 -19.07 -11.50 -14.85
CA LEU A 36 -18.88 -10.20 -15.49
C LEU A 36 -20.22 -9.46 -15.67
N SER A 37 -21.26 -10.17 -16.09
CA SER A 37 -22.61 -9.62 -16.28
C SER A 37 -23.19 -9.09 -14.97
N VAL A 38 -23.04 -9.83 -13.86
CA VAL A 38 -23.45 -9.36 -12.52
C VAL A 38 -22.72 -8.09 -12.12
N ARG A 39 -21.40 -8.01 -12.36
CA ARG A 39 -20.66 -6.77 -12.10
C ARG A 39 -21.13 -5.58 -12.95
N LEU A 40 -21.47 -5.84 -14.21
CA LEU A 40 -21.99 -4.81 -15.10
C LEU A 40 -23.36 -4.31 -14.63
N GLN A 41 -24.27 -5.22 -14.27
CA GLN A 41 -25.60 -4.89 -13.75
C GLN A 41 -25.54 -4.07 -12.46
N ASN A 42 -24.59 -4.39 -11.58
CA ASN A 42 -24.36 -3.69 -10.32
C ASN A 42 -23.51 -2.42 -10.48
N ASN A 43 -23.24 -1.96 -11.69
CA ASN A 43 -22.37 -0.82 -11.99
C ASN A 43 -20.98 -0.91 -11.30
N ALA A 44 -20.47 -2.13 -11.12
CA ALA A 44 -19.22 -2.44 -10.39
C ALA A 44 -18.13 -3.08 -11.28
N LEU A 45 -18.31 -3.03 -12.63
CA LEU A 45 -17.30 -3.53 -13.56
C LEU A 45 -16.04 -2.66 -13.50
N ARG A 46 -14.90 -3.29 -13.21
CA ARG A 46 -13.61 -2.61 -13.14
C ARG A 46 -13.02 -2.45 -14.55
N GLN A 47 -12.41 -1.32 -14.80
CA GLN A 47 -11.68 -1.01 -16.03
C GLN A 47 -10.34 -0.38 -15.65
N LEU A 48 -9.31 -0.61 -16.49
CA LEU A 48 -8.04 0.08 -16.33
C LEU A 48 -8.24 1.56 -16.67
N PRO A 49 -7.86 2.50 -15.76
CA PRO A 49 -8.00 3.92 -16.02
C PRO A 49 -7.05 4.35 -17.14
N LYS A 50 -7.45 5.36 -17.89
CA LYS A 50 -6.54 6.08 -18.79
C LYS A 50 -5.76 7.11 -17.97
N PRO A 51 -4.50 7.40 -18.34
CA PRO A 51 -3.78 8.52 -17.76
C PRO A 51 -4.57 9.82 -17.95
N THR A 52 -4.59 10.65 -16.91
CA THR A 52 -5.29 11.94 -16.91
C THR A 52 -4.35 13.02 -16.36
N ASP A 53 -4.56 14.27 -16.78
CA ASP A 53 -3.84 15.44 -16.28
C ASP A 53 -4.62 16.13 -15.13
N LEU A 54 -5.43 15.37 -14.39
CA LEU A 54 -6.21 15.86 -13.25
C LEU A 54 -5.33 16.07 -12.03
N VAL A 55 -5.73 16.98 -11.14
CA VAL A 55 -5.10 17.12 -9.82
C VAL A 55 -5.30 15.82 -9.05
N ASP A 56 -4.19 15.19 -8.65
CA ASP A 56 -4.19 13.87 -8.03
C ASP A 56 -4.60 13.94 -6.55
N PHE A 57 -5.70 13.26 -6.22
CA PHE A 57 -6.13 12.89 -4.88
C PHE A 57 -6.43 11.39 -4.81
N ALA A 58 -5.88 10.60 -5.73
CA ALA A 58 -6.20 9.18 -5.92
C ALA A 58 -5.02 8.24 -5.69
N SER A 59 -3.80 8.63 -6.09
CA SER A 59 -2.61 7.78 -5.95
C SER A 59 -2.18 7.65 -4.49
N ASN A 60 -1.27 6.70 -4.23
CA ASN A 60 -0.65 6.56 -2.91
C ASN A 60 0.78 7.15 -2.88
N ASP A 61 1.16 7.97 -3.86
CA ASP A 61 2.48 8.62 -3.95
C ASP A 61 2.57 9.83 -3.00
N TYR A 62 2.40 9.59 -1.71
CA TYR A 62 2.22 10.63 -0.68
C TYR A 62 3.31 11.70 -0.68
N LEU A 63 4.55 11.36 -1.02
CA LEU A 63 5.68 12.27 -1.05
C LEU A 63 6.02 12.79 -2.47
N GLY A 64 5.39 12.24 -3.52
CA GLY A 64 5.71 12.56 -4.92
C GLY A 64 7.03 11.94 -5.39
N PHE A 65 7.53 10.92 -4.71
CA PHE A 65 8.81 10.31 -5.01
C PHE A 65 8.80 9.50 -6.31
N SER A 66 7.63 9.02 -6.75
CA SER A 66 7.51 8.25 -7.99
C SER A 66 7.93 9.03 -9.26
N SER A 67 7.86 10.36 -9.21
CA SER A 67 8.23 11.27 -10.29
C SER A 67 9.47 12.13 -9.97
N SER A 68 10.22 11.79 -8.91
CA SER A 68 11.42 12.54 -8.51
C SER A 68 12.58 12.30 -9.46
N ALA A 69 12.96 13.36 -10.21
CA ALA A 69 14.15 13.33 -11.07
C ALA A 69 15.43 13.04 -10.27
N THR A 70 15.54 13.57 -9.06
CA THR A 70 16.70 13.36 -8.19
C THR A 70 16.86 11.87 -7.81
N ILE A 71 15.77 11.20 -7.41
CA ILE A 71 15.83 9.76 -7.10
C ILE A 71 16.20 8.96 -8.36
N PHE A 72 15.62 9.30 -9.50
CA PHE A 72 15.91 8.63 -10.80
C PHE A 72 17.39 8.77 -11.19
N GLU A 73 17.93 9.98 -11.15
CA GLU A 73 19.32 10.27 -11.48
C GLU A 73 20.29 9.59 -10.51
N ASN A 74 20.05 9.71 -9.20
CA ASN A 74 20.87 9.05 -8.19
C ASN A 74 20.84 7.53 -8.32
N THR A 75 19.69 6.93 -8.66
CA THR A 75 19.57 5.49 -8.95
C THR A 75 20.46 5.10 -10.12
N HIS A 76 20.42 5.87 -11.21
CA HIS A 76 21.26 5.61 -12.38
C HIS A 76 22.75 5.73 -12.04
N GLN A 77 23.14 6.80 -11.34
CA GLN A 77 24.54 7.00 -10.91
C GLN A 77 25.02 5.87 -10.00
N TYR A 78 24.20 5.43 -9.06
CA TYR A 78 24.51 4.31 -8.17
C TYR A 78 24.77 3.02 -8.96
N LEU A 79 23.93 2.70 -9.93
CA LEU A 79 24.06 1.49 -10.75
C LEU A 79 25.35 1.53 -11.58
N VAL A 80 25.65 2.66 -12.19
CA VAL A 80 26.88 2.85 -12.98
C VAL A 80 28.14 2.76 -12.11
N ALA A 81 28.13 3.42 -10.95
CA ALA A 81 29.27 3.44 -10.03
C ALA A 81 29.58 2.05 -9.41
N ASN A 82 28.58 1.18 -9.30
CA ASN A 82 28.72 -0.17 -8.72
C ASN A 82 28.72 -1.29 -9.78
N ASP A 83 28.84 -0.96 -11.07
CA ASP A 83 28.84 -1.91 -12.21
C ASP A 83 27.61 -2.86 -12.22
N GLN A 84 26.44 -2.31 -11.85
CA GLN A 84 25.16 -3.05 -11.79
C GLN A 84 24.30 -2.73 -13.03
N LEU A 85 24.82 -3.04 -14.22
CA LEU A 85 24.22 -2.66 -15.51
C LEU A 85 23.24 -3.71 -16.08
N GLN A 86 22.69 -4.57 -15.22
CA GLN A 86 21.77 -5.63 -15.63
C GLN A 86 20.32 -5.15 -15.66
N ASN A 87 19.56 -5.54 -16.70
CA ASN A 87 18.15 -5.16 -16.84
C ASN A 87 17.20 -5.97 -15.94
N GLY A 88 17.60 -7.15 -15.47
CA GLY A 88 16.75 -8.06 -14.70
C GLY A 88 17.54 -9.05 -13.87
N ALA A 89 16.86 -9.70 -12.93
CA ALA A 89 17.46 -10.68 -12.02
C ALA A 89 17.61 -12.09 -12.62
N THR A 90 16.86 -12.41 -13.67
CA THR A 90 16.88 -13.68 -14.45
C THR A 90 16.58 -14.96 -13.67
N GLY A 91 16.32 -14.91 -12.37
CA GLY A 91 15.97 -16.05 -11.51
C GLY A 91 15.52 -15.61 -10.14
N SER A 92 15.16 -16.58 -9.29
CA SER A 92 14.86 -16.31 -7.90
C SER A 92 16.13 -15.92 -7.13
N ARG A 93 15.97 -15.26 -5.99
CA ARG A 93 17.09 -14.88 -5.12
C ARG A 93 17.91 -16.07 -4.62
N LEU A 94 17.29 -17.25 -4.50
CA LEU A 94 17.97 -18.49 -4.11
C LEU A 94 18.78 -19.14 -5.25
N LEU A 95 18.65 -18.65 -6.48
CA LEU A 95 19.38 -19.14 -7.65
C LEU A 95 20.35 -18.07 -8.18
N SER A 96 19.91 -17.33 -9.19
CA SER A 96 20.74 -16.34 -9.89
C SER A 96 20.34 -14.89 -9.63
N GLY A 97 19.24 -14.66 -8.94
CA GLY A 97 18.63 -13.33 -8.81
C GLY A 97 19.08 -12.52 -7.59
N ASN A 98 20.03 -13.02 -6.77
CA ASN A 98 20.50 -12.30 -5.58
C ASN A 98 21.75 -11.48 -5.89
N HIS A 99 21.58 -10.32 -6.49
CA HIS A 99 22.67 -9.38 -6.79
C HIS A 99 23.08 -8.54 -5.55
N SER A 100 24.28 -7.94 -5.57
CA SER A 100 24.89 -7.24 -4.42
C SER A 100 24.08 -6.05 -3.90
N VAL A 101 23.26 -5.42 -4.75
CA VAL A 101 22.42 -4.29 -4.33
C VAL A 101 21.39 -4.71 -3.28
N TYR A 102 20.94 -5.98 -3.25
CA TYR A 102 20.03 -6.48 -2.23
C TYR A 102 20.61 -6.35 -0.82
N GLN A 103 21.88 -6.80 -0.65
CA GLN A 103 22.52 -6.71 0.66
C GLN A 103 22.59 -5.27 1.15
N ALA A 104 23.08 -4.36 0.28
CA ALA A 104 23.21 -2.95 0.61
C ALA A 104 21.84 -2.31 0.98
N ALA A 105 20.77 -2.66 0.23
CA ALA A 105 19.44 -2.14 0.50
C ALA A 105 18.84 -2.73 1.78
N GLU A 106 18.97 -4.04 2.00
CA GLU A 106 18.45 -4.71 3.21
C GLU A 106 19.13 -4.22 4.48
N ASP A 107 20.46 -4.03 4.46
CA ASP A 107 21.22 -3.49 5.58
C ASP A 107 20.79 -2.05 5.90
N TYR A 108 20.65 -1.21 4.88
CA TYR A 108 20.19 0.17 5.05
C TYR A 108 18.76 0.23 5.61
N ILE A 109 17.83 -0.58 5.06
CA ILE A 109 16.45 -0.63 5.53
C ILE A 109 16.38 -1.09 6.99
N ALA A 110 17.14 -2.14 7.34
CA ALA A 110 17.20 -2.63 8.72
C ALA A 110 17.71 -1.53 9.67
N GLN A 111 18.78 -0.83 9.30
CA GLN A 111 19.33 0.27 10.07
C GLN A 111 18.34 1.44 10.21
N PHE A 112 17.73 1.90 9.11
CA PHE A 112 16.76 3.01 9.11
C PHE A 112 15.58 2.72 10.03
N HIS A 113 15.09 1.47 10.01
CA HIS A 113 13.95 1.03 10.79
C HIS A 113 14.31 0.44 12.17
N GLN A 114 15.59 0.51 12.59
CA GLN A 114 16.06 -0.06 13.86
C GLN A 114 15.56 -1.50 14.04
N ALA A 115 15.69 -2.32 13.01
CA ALA A 115 15.39 -3.74 13.02
C ALA A 115 16.68 -4.55 12.94
N ALA A 116 16.68 -5.78 13.50
CA ALA A 116 17.84 -6.65 13.39
C ALA A 116 18.09 -7.08 11.94
N ALA A 117 17.01 -7.32 11.18
CA ALA A 117 17.09 -7.73 9.78
C ALA A 117 15.95 -7.17 8.93
N ALA A 118 16.20 -7.07 7.62
CA ALA A 118 15.20 -6.81 6.59
C ALA A 118 15.32 -7.86 5.48
N LEU A 119 14.19 -8.26 4.90
CA LEU A 119 14.14 -9.15 3.72
C LEU A 119 13.24 -8.55 2.66
N ILE A 120 13.80 -8.23 1.48
CA ILE A 120 13.07 -7.60 0.38
C ILE A 120 12.28 -8.64 -0.43
N PHE A 121 10.99 -8.34 -0.66
CA PHE A 121 10.03 -9.04 -1.50
C PHE A 121 9.65 -8.21 -2.73
N ASN A 122 9.07 -8.86 -3.75
CA ASN A 122 8.68 -8.18 -5.00
C ASN A 122 7.54 -7.17 -4.82
N SER A 123 6.67 -7.37 -3.84
CA SER A 123 5.56 -6.45 -3.53
C SER A 123 5.07 -6.63 -2.09
N GLY A 124 4.28 -5.67 -1.58
CA GLY A 124 3.59 -5.84 -0.29
C GLY A 124 2.63 -7.03 -0.30
N TYR A 125 2.02 -7.31 -1.46
CA TYR A 125 1.19 -8.50 -1.62
C TYR A 125 2.00 -9.79 -1.40
N ASP A 126 3.17 -9.92 -2.06
CA ASP A 126 4.03 -11.09 -1.93
C ASP A 126 4.62 -11.22 -0.51
N ALA A 127 4.94 -10.10 0.13
CA ALA A 127 5.42 -10.08 1.52
C ALA A 127 4.34 -10.62 2.47
N ASN A 128 3.12 -10.10 2.40
CA ASN A 128 2.00 -10.57 3.22
C ASN A 128 1.66 -12.04 2.95
N VAL A 129 1.51 -12.44 1.69
CA VAL A 129 1.25 -13.85 1.36
C VAL A 129 2.38 -14.76 1.83
N GLY A 130 3.64 -14.35 1.65
CA GLY A 130 4.81 -15.10 2.09
C GLY A 130 4.86 -15.28 3.60
N PHE A 131 4.64 -14.20 4.35
CA PHE A 131 4.65 -14.24 5.81
C PHE A 131 3.53 -15.13 6.36
N PHE A 132 2.27 -14.81 6.04
CA PHE A 132 1.13 -15.47 6.67
C PHE A 132 0.94 -16.92 6.22
N SER A 133 1.39 -17.29 5.02
CA SER A 133 1.37 -18.71 4.59
C SER A 133 2.50 -19.56 5.16
N ALA A 134 3.58 -18.95 5.65
CA ALA A 134 4.78 -19.68 6.09
C ALA A 134 5.00 -19.63 7.60
N VAL A 135 4.77 -18.49 8.26
CA VAL A 135 5.16 -18.29 9.67
C VAL A 135 4.18 -18.94 10.63
N PRO A 136 2.86 -18.67 10.60
CA PRO A 136 1.93 -19.36 11.51
C PRO A 136 1.78 -20.84 11.13
N GLN A 137 1.95 -21.73 12.11
CA GLN A 137 1.96 -23.17 11.91
C GLN A 137 0.61 -23.83 12.27
N LYS A 138 0.46 -25.11 11.92
CA LYS A 138 -0.68 -25.91 12.36
C LYS A 138 -0.70 -26.01 13.89
N GLY A 139 -1.75 -25.50 14.50
CA GLY A 139 -1.89 -25.43 15.97
C GLY A 139 -1.79 -24.00 16.49
N ASP A 140 -1.18 -23.10 15.74
CA ASP A 140 -1.17 -21.66 16.05
C ASP A 140 -2.50 -21.00 15.72
N LEU A 141 -2.67 -19.77 16.19
CA LEU A 141 -3.85 -18.95 15.98
C LEU A 141 -3.45 -17.59 15.40
N ILE A 142 -4.18 -17.14 14.39
CA ILE A 142 -4.07 -15.80 13.83
C ILE A 142 -5.31 -15.01 14.24
N LEU A 143 -5.14 -13.93 15.00
CA LEU A 143 -6.17 -12.93 15.24
C LEU A 143 -5.90 -11.75 14.34
N TYR A 144 -6.83 -11.40 13.46
CA TYR A 144 -6.61 -10.31 12.49
C TYR A 144 -7.78 -9.34 12.47
N ASP A 145 -7.46 -8.05 12.30
CA ASP A 145 -8.47 -7.02 12.17
C ASP A 145 -9.37 -7.27 10.93
N GLU A 146 -10.67 -7.14 11.07
CA GLU A 146 -11.63 -7.44 10.00
C GLU A 146 -11.45 -6.56 8.75
N LEU A 147 -10.80 -5.40 8.87
CA LEU A 147 -10.49 -4.50 7.78
C LEU A 147 -9.08 -4.67 7.19
N CYS A 148 -8.30 -5.62 7.66
CA CYS A 148 -6.98 -5.93 7.10
C CYS A 148 -7.03 -6.13 5.58
N HIS A 149 -5.95 -5.72 4.91
CA HIS A 149 -5.79 -5.77 3.46
C HIS A 149 -6.00 -7.19 2.89
N ALA A 150 -6.48 -7.26 1.66
CA ALA A 150 -6.76 -8.52 0.97
C ALA A 150 -5.55 -9.47 0.95
N SER A 151 -4.32 -8.97 0.77
CA SER A 151 -3.10 -9.78 0.77
C SER A 151 -2.83 -10.50 2.09
N ILE A 152 -3.15 -9.87 3.22
CA ILE A 152 -3.07 -10.49 4.55
C ILE A 152 -4.07 -11.64 4.63
N ARG A 153 -5.33 -11.41 4.25
CA ARG A 153 -6.39 -12.43 4.23
C ARG A 153 -6.07 -13.58 3.27
N ASP A 154 -5.51 -13.29 2.10
CA ASP A 154 -5.10 -14.31 1.14
C ASP A 154 -3.93 -15.15 1.69
N GLY A 155 -2.95 -14.54 2.35
CA GLY A 155 -1.88 -15.24 3.05
C GLY A 155 -2.40 -16.11 4.19
N ILE A 156 -3.36 -15.61 4.97
CA ILE A 156 -4.04 -16.37 6.04
C ILE A 156 -4.80 -17.59 5.47
N GLN A 157 -5.48 -17.44 4.33
CA GLN A 157 -6.16 -18.56 3.68
C GLN A 157 -5.20 -19.67 3.21
N LEU A 158 -3.97 -19.32 2.90
CA LEU A 158 -2.92 -20.29 2.53
C LEU A 158 -2.20 -20.89 3.75
N SER A 159 -2.44 -20.37 4.94
CA SER A 159 -1.86 -20.87 6.20
C SER A 159 -2.52 -22.17 6.65
N ASN A 160 -1.77 -22.97 7.43
CA ASN A 160 -2.31 -24.11 8.16
C ASN A 160 -2.80 -23.76 9.57
N ALA A 161 -2.59 -22.52 10.03
CA ALA A 161 -3.06 -22.03 11.32
C ALA A 161 -4.58 -21.76 11.29
N LYS A 162 -5.21 -21.80 12.46
CA LYS A 162 -6.59 -21.29 12.59
C LYS A 162 -6.58 -19.76 12.60
N ALA A 163 -7.63 -19.14 12.07
CA ALA A 163 -7.73 -17.70 12.05
C ALA A 163 -9.10 -17.21 12.50
N TYR A 164 -9.13 -16.17 13.33
CA TYR A 164 -10.35 -15.46 13.72
C TYR A 164 -10.16 -13.98 13.47
N LYS A 165 -11.15 -13.36 12.87
CA LYS A 165 -11.21 -11.91 12.77
C LYS A 165 -11.73 -11.32 14.08
N PHE A 166 -11.19 -10.16 14.48
CA PHE A 166 -11.73 -9.32 15.53
C PHE A 166 -12.35 -8.04 14.93
N GLN A 167 -13.22 -7.40 15.69
CA GLN A 167 -13.85 -6.15 15.30
C GLN A 167 -12.78 -5.06 15.16
N HIS A 168 -12.96 -4.21 14.15
CA HIS A 168 -11.99 -3.19 13.78
C HIS A 168 -11.55 -2.31 14.96
N ASN A 169 -10.24 -2.34 15.25
CA ASN A 169 -9.58 -1.60 16.35
C ASN A 169 -10.17 -1.86 17.75
N ASP A 170 -10.81 -3.01 17.98
CA ASP A 170 -11.47 -3.36 19.23
C ASP A 170 -10.58 -4.25 20.12
N LEU A 171 -9.96 -3.62 21.13
CA LEU A 171 -9.07 -4.30 22.09
C LEU A 171 -9.84 -5.27 23.01
N GLU A 172 -11.10 -4.99 23.32
CA GLU A 172 -11.93 -5.88 24.17
C GLU A 172 -12.23 -7.18 23.43
N ASP A 173 -12.52 -7.09 22.13
CA ASP A 173 -12.72 -8.27 21.28
C ASP A 173 -11.44 -9.10 21.14
N ILE A 174 -10.27 -8.44 20.99
CA ILE A 174 -8.97 -9.13 20.99
C ILE A 174 -8.74 -9.86 22.33
N GLU A 175 -8.92 -9.17 23.47
CA GLU A 175 -8.72 -9.78 24.81
C GLU A 175 -9.66 -10.98 25.02
N ARG A 176 -10.91 -10.86 24.60
CA ARG A 176 -11.91 -11.95 24.66
C ARG A 176 -11.44 -13.20 23.87
N LEU A 177 -10.81 -12.98 22.69
CA LEU A 177 -10.28 -14.08 21.89
C LEU A 177 -9.02 -14.68 22.50
N LEU A 178 -8.11 -13.85 23.04
CA LEU A 178 -6.90 -14.30 23.71
C LEU A 178 -7.20 -15.19 24.93
N VAL A 179 -8.13 -14.77 25.78
CA VAL A 179 -8.54 -15.52 26.99
C VAL A 179 -9.14 -16.90 26.65
N ARG A 180 -9.80 -17.04 25.50
CA ARG A 180 -10.40 -18.31 25.04
C ARG A 180 -9.37 -19.33 24.54
N HIS A 181 -8.16 -18.90 24.25
CA HIS A 181 -7.13 -19.74 23.65
C HIS A 181 -5.82 -19.73 24.47
N PRO A 182 -5.86 -20.10 25.77
CA PRO A 182 -4.65 -20.15 26.60
C PRO A 182 -3.69 -21.22 26.07
N ASN A 183 -2.38 -21.00 26.25
CA ASN A 183 -1.31 -21.89 25.84
C ASN A 183 -1.23 -22.16 24.31
N THR A 184 -1.71 -21.25 23.50
CA THR A 184 -1.62 -21.32 22.04
C THR A 184 -0.67 -20.22 21.57
N THR A 185 0.20 -20.50 20.62
CA THR A 185 0.95 -19.45 19.91
C THR A 185 -0.01 -18.60 19.12
N ILE A 186 -0.06 -17.30 19.41
CA ILE A 186 -1.04 -16.38 18.80
C ILE A 186 -0.29 -15.24 18.09
N TYR A 187 -0.70 -14.98 16.85
CA TYR A 187 -0.28 -13.82 16.07
C TYR A 187 -1.45 -12.84 16.00
N ILE A 188 -1.23 -11.60 16.48
CA ILE A 188 -2.20 -10.49 16.35
C ILE A 188 -1.75 -9.62 15.18
N VAL A 189 -2.66 -9.44 14.21
CA VAL A 189 -2.35 -8.78 12.93
C VAL A 189 -3.19 -7.53 12.76
N THR A 190 -2.53 -6.41 12.53
CA THR A 190 -3.15 -5.11 12.27
C THR A 190 -2.39 -4.33 11.20
N GLU A 191 -2.97 -3.21 10.74
CA GLU A 191 -2.28 -2.21 9.91
C GLU A 191 -2.05 -0.94 10.73
N SER A 192 -0.92 -0.29 10.53
CA SER A 192 -0.66 1.01 11.16
C SER A 192 -1.57 2.14 10.66
N VAL A 193 -1.95 2.04 9.38
CA VAL A 193 -2.94 2.93 8.73
C VAL A 193 -3.79 2.08 7.78
N PHE A 194 -5.09 2.02 8.03
CA PHE A 194 -6.01 1.24 7.21
C PHE A 194 -6.29 1.91 5.87
N SER A 195 -6.17 1.13 4.80
CA SER A 195 -6.14 1.62 3.42
C SER A 195 -7.41 2.32 2.96
N MET A 196 -8.58 1.93 3.50
CA MET A 196 -9.88 2.47 3.09
C MET A 196 -10.39 3.59 3.99
N ASP A 197 -9.91 3.66 5.22
CA ASP A 197 -10.40 4.60 6.25
C ASP A 197 -9.36 5.66 6.63
N GLY A 198 -8.07 5.29 6.58
CA GLY A 198 -6.96 6.16 6.97
C GLY A 198 -6.80 6.31 8.48
N ASP A 199 -7.56 5.56 9.27
CA ASP A 199 -7.46 5.51 10.71
C ASP A 199 -6.32 4.60 11.18
N THR A 200 -6.03 4.64 12.48
CA THR A 200 -4.90 3.95 13.11
C THR A 200 -5.38 3.24 14.37
N PRO A 201 -4.82 2.06 14.69
CA PRO A 201 -5.07 1.41 15.97
C PRO A 201 -4.41 2.17 17.13
N ASN A 202 -4.86 1.91 18.36
CA ASN A 202 -4.08 2.22 19.55
C ASN A 202 -2.99 1.13 19.71
N LEU A 203 -1.86 1.35 19.03
CA LEU A 203 -0.82 0.33 18.92
C LEU A 203 -0.13 0.05 20.26
N GLU A 204 0.00 1.08 21.11
CA GLU A 204 0.63 0.94 22.44
C GLU A 204 -0.21 0.02 23.34
N GLU A 205 -1.52 0.22 23.44
CA GLU A 205 -2.41 -0.65 24.23
C GLU A 205 -2.51 -2.05 23.61
N LEU A 206 -2.53 -2.16 22.27
CA LEU A 206 -2.56 -3.45 21.59
C LEU A 206 -1.30 -4.27 21.89
N VAL A 207 -0.12 -3.66 21.87
CA VAL A 207 1.14 -4.32 22.19
C VAL A 207 1.20 -4.73 23.67
N GLN A 208 0.78 -3.84 24.60
CA GLN A 208 0.69 -4.18 26.01
C GLN A 208 -0.25 -5.37 26.27
N LEU A 209 -1.38 -5.41 25.58
CA LEU A 209 -2.31 -6.55 25.66
C LEU A 209 -1.67 -7.83 25.12
N ALA A 210 -0.95 -7.73 23.98
CA ALA A 210 -0.25 -8.88 23.40
C ALA A 210 0.84 -9.42 24.33
N GLU A 211 1.65 -8.56 24.95
CA GLU A 211 2.67 -8.97 25.93
C GLU A 211 2.07 -9.68 27.13
N LYS A 212 0.98 -9.16 27.70
CA LYS A 212 0.24 -9.80 28.82
C LYS A 212 -0.16 -11.25 28.49
N HIS A 213 -0.46 -11.54 27.23
CA HIS A 213 -0.90 -12.85 26.76
C HIS A 213 0.18 -13.62 25.98
N GLN A 214 1.42 -13.13 25.95
CA GLN A 214 2.55 -13.74 25.22
C GLN A 214 2.24 -13.96 23.72
N ALA A 215 1.47 -13.05 23.12
CA ALA A 215 1.13 -13.07 21.70
C ALA A 215 2.11 -12.23 20.86
N PHE A 216 2.28 -12.62 19.61
CA PHE A 216 3.16 -11.96 18.66
C PHE A 216 2.40 -10.91 17.82
N VAL A 217 2.83 -9.66 17.83
CA VAL A 217 2.20 -8.60 17.05
C VAL A 217 2.89 -8.46 15.68
N VAL A 218 2.08 -8.44 14.62
CA VAL A 218 2.52 -8.21 13.24
C VAL A 218 1.80 -6.99 12.70
N VAL A 219 2.56 -5.99 12.21
CA VAL A 219 2.01 -4.72 11.75
C VAL A 219 2.36 -4.48 10.28
N ASP A 220 1.34 -4.29 9.44
CA ASP A 220 1.54 -3.79 8.07
C ASP A 220 1.62 -2.25 8.09
N GLU A 221 2.77 -1.71 7.71
CA GLU A 221 3.06 -0.27 7.69
C GLU A 221 3.00 0.33 6.27
N ALA A 222 2.34 -0.32 5.34
CA ALA A 222 2.30 0.07 3.94
C ALA A 222 1.82 1.52 3.70
N HIS A 223 0.95 2.06 4.54
CA HIS A 223 0.43 3.43 4.45
C HIS A 223 1.05 4.38 5.47
N ALA A 224 1.96 3.91 6.32
CA ALA A 224 2.64 4.73 7.31
C ALA A 224 4.04 5.15 6.86
N LEU A 225 4.75 4.31 6.09
CA LEU A 225 6.07 4.60 5.56
C LEU A 225 6.06 5.88 4.72
N GLY A 226 6.94 6.82 5.06
CA GLY A 226 7.01 8.15 4.45
C GLY A 226 5.99 9.16 5.01
N VAL A 227 4.97 8.72 5.76
CA VAL A 227 3.85 9.56 6.24
C VAL A 227 3.92 9.83 7.73
N LEU A 228 4.15 8.78 8.54
CA LEU A 228 4.19 8.86 10.00
C LEU A 228 5.62 8.72 10.52
N GLY A 229 5.86 9.32 11.67
CA GLY A 229 7.17 9.42 12.28
C GLY A 229 7.89 10.74 11.94
N GLU A 230 9.04 10.95 12.57
CA GLU A 230 9.84 12.17 12.39
C GLU A 230 10.53 12.16 11.03
N LYS A 231 11.09 11.00 10.65
CA LYS A 231 11.77 10.74 9.37
C LYS A 231 10.91 9.96 8.37
N GLY A 232 9.61 9.76 8.66
CA GLY A 232 8.73 8.92 7.85
C GLY A 232 8.96 7.42 8.06
N GLU A 233 9.48 7.02 9.19
CA GLU A 233 9.82 5.64 9.55
C GLU A 233 8.62 4.73 9.81
N GLY A 234 7.42 5.28 9.92
CA GLY A 234 6.19 4.54 10.21
C GLY A 234 5.69 4.73 11.63
N LEU A 235 4.51 4.14 11.94
CA LEU A 235 3.84 4.30 13.23
C LEU A 235 4.58 3.55 14.34
N VAL A 236 4.95 2.28 14.11
CA VAL A 236 5.58 1.41 15.12
C VAL A 236 6.80 2.09 15.73
N GLN A 237 7.70 2.61 14.91
CA GLN A 237 8.92 3.26 15.37
C GLN A 237 8.64 4.64 15.95
N SER A 238 7.65 5.37 15.46
CA SER A 238 7.26 6.68 16.00
C SER A 238 6.73 6.62 17.43
N VAL A 239 6.21 5.46 17.85
CA VAL A 239 5.76 5.17 19.23
C VAL A 239 6.73 4.23 19.97
N GLN A 240 7.95 4.05 19.45
CA GLN A 240 9.05 3.29 20.07
C GLN A 240 8.73 1.82 20.38
N LEU A 241 7.95 1.16 19.52
CA LEU A 241 7.57 -0.26 19.66
C LEU A 241 8.33 -1.20 18.71
N GLN A 242 9.37 -0.72 18.01
CA GLN A 242 10.10 -1.48 17.00
C GLN A 242 10.82 -2.73 17.53
N GLU A 243 11.17 -2.75 18.82
CA GLU A 243 11.81 -3.89 19.48
C GLU A 243 10.79 -4.90 20.05
N THR A 244 9.53 -4.49 20.21
CA THR A 244 8.47 -5.28 20.84
C THR A 244 7.61 -6.02 19.81
N VAL A 245 7.37 -5.44 18.65
CA VAL A 245 6.59 -6.09 17.60
C VAL A 245 7.41 -7.20 16.93
N PHE A 246 6.76 -8.34 16.67
CA PHE A 246 7.39 -9.52 16.08
C PHE A 246 7.86 -9.30 14.65
N ALA A 247 7.02 -8.65 13.84
CA ALA A 247 7.35 -8.33 12.45
C ALA A 247 6.63 -7.06 11.96
N ARG A 248 7.28 -6.32 11.06
CA ARG A 248 6.70 -5.18 10.34
C ARG A 248 6.79 -5.42 8.85
N ILE A 249 5.74 -5.11 8.11
CA ILE A 249 5.72 -5.21 6.64
C ILE A 249 5.74 -3.80 6.05
N MET A 250 6.83 -3.43 5.38
CA MET A 250 7.03 -2.13 4.76
C MET A 250 6.77 -2.25 3.26
N THR A 251 5.93 -1.39 2.67
CA THR A 251 5.63 -1.41 1.23
C THR A 251 6.17 -0.16 0.56
N PHE A 252 6.99 -0.34 -0.49
CA PHE A 252 7.72 0.76 -1.14
C PHE A 252 6.97 1.43 -2.30
N GLY A 253 5.86 0.82 -2.76
CA GLY A 253 5.07 1.33 -3.88
C GLY A 253 4.11 2.47 -3.55
N LYS A 254 4.21 3.05 -2.35
CA LYS A 254 3.35 4.14 -1.87
C LYS A 254 4.19 5.36 -1.51
N GLY A 255 4.38 5.66 -0.23
CA GLY A 255 5.14 6.85 0.20
C GLY A 255 6.55 6.97 -0.38
N LEU A 256 7.23 5.86 -0.68
CA LEU A 256 8.55 5.88 -1.35
C LEU A 256 8.49 5.95 -2.87
N GLY A 257 7.32 5.87 -3.50
CA GLY A 257 7.17 5.96 -4.96
C GLY A 257 7.93 4.88 -5.75
N CYS A 258 8.29 3.75 -5.12
CA CYS A 258 9.11 2.68 -5.70
C CYS A 258 8.28 1.44 -6.01
N HIS A 259 8.95 0.28 -6.09
CA HIS A 259 8.31 -1.02 -6.22
C HIS A 259 8.99 -2.02 -5.28
N GLY A 260 8.20 -2.93 -4.67
CA GLY A 260 8.68 -3.91 -3.71
C GLY A 260 8.14 -3.69 -2.30
N ALA A 261 8.62 -4.50 -1.38
CA ALA A 261 8.33 -4.46 0.05
C ALA A 261 9.47 -5.08 0.85
N ALA A 262 9.49 -4.87 2.17
CA ALA A 262 10.36 -5.64 3.05
C ALA A 262 9.59 -6.13 4.28
N ILE A 263 10.00 -7.29 4.80
CA ILE A 263 9.64 -7.75 6.14
C ILE A 263 10.82 -7.46 7.05
N LEU A 264 10.54 -6.77 8.15
CA LEU A 264 11.48 -6.43 9.22
C LEU A 264 11.23 -7.32 10.43
N GLY A 265 12.30 -7.76 11.08
CA GLY A 265 12.22 -8.58 12.29
C GLY A 265 13.59 -9.08 12.70
N SER A 266 13.64 -10.24 13.38
CA SER A 266 14.91 -10.85 13.79
C SER A 266 15.63 -11.53 12.62
N GLU A 267 16.93 -11.83 12.81
CA GLU A 267 17.73 -12.62 11.86
C GLU A 267 17.17 -14.03 11.67
N GLU A 268 16.63 -14.63 12.74
CA GLU A 268 15.99 -15.94 12.68
C GLU A 268 14.72 -15.90 11.82
N LEU A 269 13.90 -14.83 11.95
CA LEU A 269 12.72 -14.65 11.10
C LEU A 269 13.13 -14.49 9.64
N LYS A 270 14.15 -13.67 9.34
CA LYS A 270 14.70 -13.54 7.98
C LYS A 270 15.14 -14.89 7.43
N SER A 271 15.92 -15.64 8.20
CA SER A 271 16.38 -16.98 7.82
C SER A 271 15.22 -17.94 7.57
N TYR A 272 14.19 -17.89 8.42
CA TYR A 272 12.99 -18.71 8.28
C TYR A 272 12.24 -18.36 6.96
N LEU A 273 12.00 -17.09 6.69
CA LEU A 273 11.31 -16.64 5.48
C LEU A 273 12.07 -17.02 4.19
N VAL A 274 13.39 -16.90 4.18
CA VAL A 274 14.24 -17.33 3.05
C VAL A 274 14.05 -18.82 2.73
N ASN A 275 13.79 -19.65 3.73
CA ASN A 275 13.64 -21.10 3.56
C ASN A 275 12.19 -21.56 3.33
N PHE A 276 11.19 -20.81 3.78
CA PHE A 276 9.81 -21.30 3.82
C PHE A 276 8.78 -20.38 3.15
N ALA A 277 9.07 -19.08 2.90
CA ALA A 277 8.13 -18.18 2.25
C ALA A 277 8.06 -18.47 0.73
N ARG A 278 7.01 -19.12 0.28
CA ARG A 278 6.87 -19.57 -1.12
C ARG A 278 6.86 -18.42 -2.12
N SER A 279 6.26 -17.27 -1.79
CA SER A 279 6.26 -16.08 -2.65
C SER A 279 7.63 -15.45 -2.80
N PHE A 280 8.58 -15.76 -1.89
CA PHE A 280 9.99 -15.39 -2.00
C PHE A 280 10.80 -16.44 -2.79
N ILE A 281 10.59 -17.71 -2.48
CA ILE A 281 11.40 -18.82 -3.04
C ILE A 281 11.14 -19.02 -4.54
N TYR A 282 9.87 -18.98 -4.95
CA TYR A 282 9.44 -19.39 -6.30
C TYR A 282 9.12 -18.22 -7.23
N THR A 283 9.67 -17.05 -6.97
CA THR A 283 9.52 -15.87 -7.82
C THR A 283 10.88 -15.39 -8.33
N THR A 284 10.91 -14.76 -9.50
CA THR A 284 12.08 -14.02 -9.97
C THR A 284 12.29 -12.80 -9.07
N GLY A 285 13.53 -12.52 -8.66
CA GLY A 285 13.87 -11.35 -7.86
C GLY A 285 13.64 -10.03 -8.61
N LEU A 286 13.62 -8.92 -7.88
CA LEU A 286 13.61 -7.57 -8.45
C LEU A 286 14.90 -7.33 -9.25
N SER A 287 14.82 -6.50 -10.29
CA SER A 287 15.99 -6.06 -11.03
C SER A 287 16.93 -5.21 -10.16
N PRO A 288 18.23 -5.15 -10.48
CA PRO A 288 19.15 -4.23 -9.80
C PRO A 288 18.64 -2.80 -9.78
N HIS A 289 18.04 -2.33 -10.88
CA HIS A 289 17.43 -1.00 -10.95
C HIS A 289 16.33 -0.80 -9.91
N SER A 290 15.42 -1.76 -9.76
CA SER A 290 14.32 -1.66 -8.78
C SER A 290 14.85 -1.59 -7.34
N VAL A 291 15.85 -2.42 -7.00
CA VAL A 291 16.43 -2.43 -5.64
C VAL A 291 17.28 -1.17 -5.39
N ALA A 292 18.04 -0.69 -6.39
CA ALA A 292 18.76 0.57 -6.28
C ALA A 292 17.81 1.77 -6.11
N THR A 293 16.65 1.76 -6.78
CA THR A 293 15.64 2.80 -6.60
C THR A 293 15.10 2.82 -5.16
N ILE A 294 14.88 1.64 -4.55
CA ILE A 294 14.48 1.55 -3.14
C ILE A 294 15.55 2.18 -2.24
N LEU A 295 16.82 1.80 -2.41
CA LEU A 295 17.93 2.33 -1.61
C LEU A 295 18.07 3.85 -1.75
N THR A 296 18.01 4.36 -2.98
CA THR A 296 18.13 5.81 -3.23
C THR A 296 16.91 6.58 -2.73
N ALA A 297 15.71 5.99 -2.77
CA ALA A 297 14.52 6.60 -2.20
C ALA A 297 14.59 6.67 -0.66
N TYR A 298 15.11 5.66 0.02
CA TYR A 298 15.37 5.73 1.47
C TYR A 298 16.40 6.78 1.83
N ASN A 299 17.53 6.85 1.09
CA ASN A 299 18.53 7.90 1.27
C ASN A 299 17.90 9.30 1.09
N HIS A 300 17.00 9.44 0.11
CA HIS A 300 16.30 10.69 -0.11
C HIS A 300 15.29 10.99 1.01
N LEU A 301 14.55 9.99 1.49
CA LEU A 301 13.59 10.13 2.59
C LEU A 301 14.25 10.66 3.87
N GLU A 302 15.47 10.19 4.19
CA GLU A 302 16.19 10.59 5.40
C GLU A 302 16.49 12.09 5.43
N ILE A 303 16.65 12.72 4.27
CA ILE A 303 16.96 14.18 4.14
C ILE A 303 15.77 15.01 3.68
N ALA A 304 14.61 14.39 3.39
CA ALA A 304 13.44 15.05 2.79
C ALA A 304 12.47 15.65 3.83
N SER A 305 13.00 16.22 4.92
CA SER A 305 12.19 16.79 6.01
C SER A 305 11.19 17.85 5.54
N GLU A 306 11.54 18.66 4.55
CA GLU A 306 10.65 19.69 3.98
C GLU A 306 9.45 19.07 3.27
N VAL A 307 9.67 17.99 2.50
CA VAL A 307 8.60 17.29 1.77
C VAL A 307 7.63 16.62 2.75
N GLN A 308 8.17 15.99 3.80
CA GLN A 308 7.37 15.39 4.87
C GLN A 308 6.57 16.44 5.62
N GLN A 309 7.19 17.59 5.95
CA GLN A 309 6.50 18.68 6.63
C GLN A 309 5.38 19.27 5.76
N LYS A 310 5.61 19.37 4.45
CA LYS A 310 4.58 19.83 3.52
C LYS A 310 3.39 18.88 3.48
N LEU A 311 3.62 17.56 3.48
CA LEU A 311 2.53 16.57 3.60
C LEU A 311 1.78 16.72 4.93
N LYS A 312 2.48 16.86 6.06
CA LYS A 312 1.88 17.08 7.39
C LYS A 312 1.01 18.35 7.40
N ASN A 313 1.50 19.44 6.79
CA ASN A 313 0.75 20.70 6.66
C ASN A 313 -0.51 20.52 5.81
N ASN A 314 -0.41 19.82 4.67
CA ASN A 314 -1.55 19.52 3.81
C ASN A 314 -2.62 18.67 4.53
N ILE A 315 -2.22 17.68 5.32
CA ILE A 315 -3.14 16.89 6.16
C ILE A 315 -3.84 17.78 7.20
N ALA A 316 -3.09 18.67 7.85
CA ALA A 316 -3.65 19.61 8.82
C ALA A 316 -4.62 20.59 8.15
N HIS A 317 -4.25 21.16 7.00
CA HIS A 317 -5.09 22.07 6.22
C HIS A 317 -6.39 21.39 5.77
N PHE A 318 -6.31 20.16 5.24
CA PHE A 318 -7.49 19.39 4.86
C PHE A 318 -8.45 19.20 6.04
N ASN A 319 -7.93 18.88 7.22
CA ASN A 319 -8.74 18.71 8.43
C ASN A 319 -9.37 20.03 8.92
N GLN A 320 -8.69 21.17 8.76
CA GLN A 320 -9.22 22.49 9.07
C GLN A 320 -10.37 22.86 8.10
N GLU A 321 -10.14 22.72 6.79
CA GLU A 321 -11.15 23.02 5.75
C GLU A 321 -12.38 22.11 5.86
N LYS A 322 -12.18 20.82 6.14
CA LYS A 322 -13.23 19.87 6.43
C LYS A 322 -14.14 20.32 7.59
N ASN A 323 -13.55 20.88 8.65
CA ASN A 323 -14.30 21.46 9.78
C ASN A 323 -15.01 22.77 9.38
N ARG A 324 -14.32 23.68 8.67
CA ARG A 324 -14.84 24.96 8.21
C ARG A 324 -16.08 24.79 7.32
N LEU A 325 -16.05 23.78 6.44
CA LEU A 325 -17.12 23.48 5.49
C LEU A 325 -18.21 22.54 6.07
N SER A 326 -18.18 22.25 7.37
CA SER A 326 -19.14 21.34 8.05
C SER A 326 -19.18 19.92 7.46
N LEU A 327 -18.11 19.49 6.78
CA LEU A 327 -17.98 18.16 6.17
C LEU A 327 -17.57 17.07 7.16
N LYS A 328 -17.06 17.44 8.35
CA LYS A 328 -16.53 16.50 9.34
C LYS A 328 -17.41 15.28 9.63
N PRO A 329 -18.77 15.39 9.74
CA PRO A 329 -19.60 14.23 10.02
C PRO A 329 -19.60 13.16 8.92
N LEU A 330 -19.20 13.51 7.71
CA LEU A 330 -19.11 12.57 6.58
C LEU A 330 -17.81 11.74 6.61
N PHE A 331 -16.77 12.25 7.29
CA PHE A 331 -15.45 11.66 7.23
C PHE A 331 -15.15 10.72 8.39
N VAL A 332 -14.51 9.60 8.08
CA VAL A 332 -13.82 8.78 9.09
C VAL A 332 -12.73 9.61 9.77
N ARG A 333 -12.53 9.40 11.07
CA ARG A 333 -11.49 10.11 11.80
C ARG A 333 -10.11 9.62 11.36
N SER A 334 -9.39 10.44 10.65
CA SER A 334 -8.03 10.14 10.18
C SER A 334 -7.06 11.30 10.47
N LYS A 335 -5.82 10.93 10.84
CA LYS A 335 -4.65 11.82 10.93
C LYS A 335 -3.60 11.48 9.87
N SER A 336 -3.89 10.53 8.98
CA SER A 336 -3.01 10.09 7.90
C SER A 336 -3.26 10.86 6.60
N ALA A 337 -2.48 10.55 5.58
CA ALA A 337 -2.68 11.08 4.22
C ALA A 337 -3.98 10.60 3.56
N ILE A 338 -4.63 9.56 4.10
CA ILE A 338 -5.89 9.03 3.59
C ILE A 338 -7.05 9.66 4.36
N GLN A 339 -8.02 10.22 3.62
CA GLN A 339 -9.21 10.86 4.17
C GLN A 339 -10.44 10.33 3.44
N SER A 340 -11.34 9.64 4.13
CA SER A 340 -12.48 8.95 3.52
C SER A 340 -13.81 9.55 3.95
N ALA A 341 -14.59 10.03 2.97
CA ALA A 341 -15.96 10.55 3.17
C ALA A 341 -16.98 9.46 2.86
N ILE A 342 -17.73 9.01 3.85
CA ILE A 342 -18.78 8.00 3.71
C ILE A 342 -19.99 8.65 3.02
N LEU A 343 -20.36 8.10 1.87
CA LEU A 343 -21.47 8.57 1.03
C LEU A 343 -22.23 7.34 0.51
N PRO A 344 -23.21 6.81 1.24
CA PRO A 344 -23.90 5.59 0.90
C PRO A 344 -24.50 5.58 -0.51
N GLY A 345 -24.35 4.44 -1.20
CA GLY A 345 -24.87 4.17 -2.52
C GLY A 345 -23.84 4.29 -3.66
N ASN A 346 -23.61 3.17 -4.37
CA ASN A 346 -22.66 3.09 -5.48
C ASN A 346 -22.86 4.18 -6.54
N GLU A 347 -24.12 4.45 -6.94
CA GLU A 347 -24.40 5.47 -7.95
C GLU A 347 -24.11 6.88 -7.44
N ARG A 348 -24.49 7.18 -6.21
CA ARG A 348 -24.27 8.51 -5.61
C ARG A 348 -22.79 8.84 -5.53
N VAL A 349 -21.99 7.93 -4.97
CA VAL A 349 -20.55 8.18 -4.81
C VAL A 349 -19.83 8.26 -6.16
N LYS A 350 -20.24 7.44 -7.16
CA LYS A 350 -19.72 7.55 -8.53
C LYS A 350 -20.06 8.89 -9.17
N ASN A 351 -21.30 9.34 -9.06
CA ASN A 351 -21.73 10.60 -9.64
C ASN A 351 -20.94 11.77 -9.06
N ILE A 352 -20.72 11.81 -7.74
CA ILE A 352 -19.92 12.87 -7.12
C ILE A 352 -18.44 12.77 -7.58
N ALA A 353 -17.86 11.56 -7.63
CA ALA A 353 -16.50 11.38 -8.17
C ALA A 353 -16.36 11.89 -9.61
N ASN A 354 -17.33 11.58 -10.46
CA ASN A 354 -17.34 12.06 -11.85
C ASN A 354 -17.44 13.60 -11.93
N GLN A 355 -18.31 14.22 -11.12
CA GLN A 355 -18.43 15.67 -11.05
C GLN A 355 -17.12 16.33 -10.58
N LEU A 356 -16.41 15.72 -9.61
CA LEU A 356 -15.08 16.20 -9.21
C LEU A 356 -14.07 16.06 -10.34
N GLN A 357 -14.09 14.95 -11.09
CA GLN A 357 -13.21 14.75 -12.26
C GLN A 357 -13.49 15.76 -13.37
N GLU A 358 -14.76 16.10 -13.64
CA GLU A 358 -15.16 17.16 -14.60
C GLU A 358 -14.66 18.55 -14.17
N LYS A 359 -14.41 18.74 -12.87
CA LYS A 359 -13.83 19.97 -12.30
C LYS A 359 -12.30 19.92 -12.18
N GLY A 360 -11.67 18.84 -12.66
CA GLY A 360 -10.21 18.74 -12.71
C GLY A 360 -9.56 17.98 -11.55
N PHE A 361 -10.34 17.28 -10.69
CA PHE A 361 -9.82 16.57 -9.52
C PHE A 361 -10.01 15.05 -9.63
N ASP A 362 -8.94 14.27 -9.54
CA ASP A 362 -9.02 12.80 -9.52
C ASP A 362 -9.23 12.29 -8.08
N VAL A 363 -10.49 12.04 -7.72
CA VAL A 363 -10.88 11.44 -6.44
C VAL A 363 -11.53 10.09 -6.69
N LYS A 364 -11.16 9.05 -5.93
CA LYS A 364 -11.66 7.69 -6.16
C LYS A 364 -12.93 7.38 -5.38
N ALA A 365 -13.95 6.91 -6.11
CA ALA A 365 -15.11 6.26 -5.52
C ALA A 365 -14.76 4.83 -5.13
N ILE A 366 -14.94 4.48 -3.86
CA ILE A 366 -14.81 3.12 -3.34
C ILE A 366 -16.22 2.55 -3.17
N LEU A 367 -16.48 1.47 -3.87
CA LEU A 367 -17.79 0.89 -4.05
C LEU A 367 -17.98 -0.41 -3.27
N SER A 368 -19.22 -0.76 -2.97
CA SER A 368 -19.56 -2.14 -2.63
C SER A 368 -19.29 -3.06 -3.85
N PRO A 369 -18.73 -4.27 -3.66
CA PRO A 369 -18.41 -4.96 -2.41
C PRO A 369 -16.96 -4.76 -1.91
N THR A 370 -16.22 -3.76 -2.39
CA THR A 370 -14.88 -3.45 -1.83
C THR A 370 -14.99 -2.99 -0.38
N VAL A 371 -16.04 -2.23 -0.08
CA VAL A 371 -16.52 -1.88 1.26
C VAL A 371 -17.94 -2.43 1.44
N PRO A 372 -18.44 -2.61 2.67
CA PRO A 372 -19.82 -3.03 2.91
C PRO A 372 -20.84 -2.08 2.26
N GLU A 373 -22.02 -2.60 1.90
CA GLU A 373 -23.15 -1.80 1.42
C GLU A 373 -23.55 -0.76 2.49
N GLY A 374 -23.78 0.47 2.05
CA GLY A 374 -24.02 1.62 2.92
C GLY A 374 -22.75 2.27 3.47
N GLN A 375 -21.58 1.73 3.17
CA GLN A 375 -20.27 2.25 3.56
C GLN A 375 -19.44 2.70 2.34
N GLU A 376 -20.09 2.90 1.20
CA GLU A 376 -19.43 3.45 0.02
C GLU A 376 -18.91 4.85 0.34
N ARG A 377 -17.77 5.21 -0.27
CA ARG A 377 -17.04 6.42 0.09
C ARG A 377 -16.27 7.04 -1.05
N LEU A 378 -16.00 8.32 -0.93
CA LEU A 378 -14.91 8.98 -1.66
C LEU A 378 -13.65 8.88 -0.81
N ARG A 379 -12.58 8.36 -1.41
CA ARG A 379 -11.27 8.28 -0.77
C ARG A 379 -10.35 9.33 -1.36
N PHE A 380 -9.90 10.26 -0.55
CA PHE A 380 -8.90 11.26 -0.86
C PHE A 380 -7.55 10.81 -0.34
N CYS A 381 -6.54 10.85 -1.19
CA CYS A 381 -5.14 10.74 -0.81
C CYS A 381 -4.50 12.12 -0.88
N LEU A 382 -3.87 12.53 0.18
CA LEU A 382 -3.14 13.79 0.25
C LEU A 382 -1.67 13.57 -0.04
N HIS A 383 -1.09 14.49 -0.77
CA HIS A 383 0.29 14.43 -1.22
C HIS A 383 1.05 15.69 -0.80
N SER A 384 2.37 15.58 -0.72
CA SER A 384 3.23 16.75 -0.47
C SER A 384 3.15 17.79 -1.58
N PHE A 385 2.80 17.37 -2.81
CA PHE A 385 2.71 18.24 -3.98
C PHE A 385 1.34 18.91 -4.17
N ASN A 386 0.29 18.51 -3.44
CA ASN A 386 -0.96 19.25 -3.47
C ASN A 386 -0.77 20.65 -2.86
N SER A 387 -1.41 21.65 -3.45
CA SER A 387 -1.46 22.99 -2.89
C SER A 387 -2.64 23.15 -1.93
N GLU A 388 -2.54 24.07 -0.98
CA GLU A 388 -3.65 24.44 -0.08
C GLU A 388 -4.90 24.91 -0.87
N LYS A 389 -4.68 25.59 -2.00
CA LYS A 389 -5.75 26.04 -2.88
C LYS A 389 -6.53 24.84 -3.46
N GLU A 390 -5.83 23.83 -3.98
CA GLU A 390 -6.45 22.61 -4.54
C GLU A 390 -7.22 21.86 -3.48
N ILE A 391 -6.66 21.74 -2.25
CA ILE A 391 -7.31 21.09 -1.11
C ILE A 391 -8.60 21.83 -0.73
N THR A 392 -8.55 23.15 -0.64
CA THR A 392 -9.72 23.97 -0.33
C THR A 392 -10.79 23.85 -1.43
N GLU A 393 -10.39 23.93 -2.70
CA GLU A 393 -11.29 23.87 -3.84
C GLU A 393 -12.00 22.52 -3.97
N VAL A 394 -11.27 21.40 -3.84
CA VAL A 394 -11.89 20.08 -3.91
C VAL A 394 -12.89 19.83 -2.78
N LEU A 395 -12.64 20.36 -1.58
CA LEU A 395 -13.58 20.26 -0.46
C LEU A 395 -14.80 21.19 -0.62
N GLN A 396 -14.64 22.37 -1.19
CA GLN A 396 -15.77 23.25 -1.53
C GLN A 396 -16.67 22.61 -2.57
N LEU A 397 -16.11 22.02 -3.62
CA LEU A 397 -16.86 21.27 -4.63
C LEU A 397 -17.58 20.07 -3.99
N LEU A 398 -16.91 19.32 -3.12
CA LEU A 398 -17.53 18.22 -2.39
C LEU A 398 -18.73 18.72 -1.59
N SER A 399 -18.59 19.83 -0.86
CA SER A 399 -19.68 20.43 -0.07
C SER A 399 -20.87 20.80 -0.95
N THR A 400 -20.59 21.43 -2.11
CA THR A 400 -21.60 21.78 -3.10
C THR A 400 -22.34 20.53 -3.63
N PHE A 401 -21.61 19.48 -4.00
CA PHE A 401 -22.21 18.28 -4.60
C PHE A 401 -22.96 17.41 -3.57
N VAL A 402 -22.61 17.50 -2.30
CA VAL A 402 -23.29 16.74 -1.24
C VAL A 402 -24.50 17.48 -0.68
N PHE A 403 -24.42 18.78 -0.48
CA PHE A 403 -25.46 19.58 0.20
C PHE A 403 -26.28 20.47 -0.73
N GLY A 404 -25.84 20.69 -1.99
CA GLY A 404 -26.57 21.48 -3.00
C GLY A 404 -26.49 22.99 -2.77
N HIS A 405 -25.42 23.48 -2.15
CA HIS A 405 -25.20 24.92 -1.87
C HIS A 405 -24.13 25.52 -2.76
#